data_7e9eb904c0734ef9eeaa96b140be4c53
#
_entry.id   7e9eb904c0734ef9eeaa96b140be4c53
#
_cell.length_a   1.000
_cell.length_b   1.000
_cell.length_c   1.000
_cell.angle_alpha   90.00
_cell.angle_beta   90.00
_cell.angle_gamma   90.00
#
_symmetry.space_group_name_H-M   'P 1'
#
loop_
_entity.id
_entity.type
_entity.pdbx_description
1 polymer ?
#
loop_
_entity_poly.entity_id
_entity_poly.type
_entity_poly.pdbx_seq_one_letter_code
_entity_poly.pdbx_strand_id
1 'polypeptide(L)'
;LEMLAGVGMSVAMGNGSSSVKEVAKHITASNQNDGIHKALEYFGVLASEKVFVSRDYHFNKVKTFHHMMDDRTQEEPIAWDLEGATHRAGFKIEELVEFVRAASNSEEEFQQAVQDLHQALDKAAEKVSKSTPAEKSLVGQVDALIDTLYFTYGSFVLMGVDPERIFEIVHQANMGKIFPDGKAHFDPVTHKILKPDNWKEKYAPEPAIKKEIERQIKAYER
;
A
#
# COMPACT_ATOMS: atom_id res chain seq x y z
N LEU A 1 -3.47 -42.39 0.22
CA LEU A 1 -2.69 -42.41 1.46
C LEU A 1 -1.23 -41.97 1.24
N GLU A 2 -0.58 -42.48 0.21
CA GLU A 2 0.83 -42.16 -0.12
C GLU A 2 1.08 -40.66 -0.29
N MET A 3 0.16 -39.96 -0.96
CA MET A 3 0.25 -38.51 -1.14
C MET A 3 0.19 -37.74 0.21
N LEU A 4 -0.66 -38.20 1.15
CA LEU A 4 -0.76 -37.56 2.49
C LEU A 4 0.50 -37.80 3.35
N ALA A 5 1.13 -38.96 3.20
CA ALA A 5 2.38 -39.27 3.90
C ALA A 5 3.60 -38.53 3.35
N GLY A 6 3.59 -38.25 2.03
CA GLY A 6 4.72 -37.61 1.32
C GLY A 6 4.79 -36.07 1.36
N VAL A 7 3.72 -35.38 1.82
CA VAL A 7 3.69 -33.91 1.87
C VAL A 7 4.15 -33.36 3.21
N GLY A 8 4.73 -32.16 3.19
CA GLY A 8 5.21 -31.47 4.39
C GLY A 8 4.12 -31.24 5.44
N MET A 9 2.89 -30.89 5.00
CA MET A 9 1.73 -30.60 5.84
C MET A 9 0.49 -31.29 5.26
N SER A 10 0.04 -32.38 5.86
CA SER A 10 -1.17 -33.09 5.44
C SER A 10 -2.32 -32.91 6.42
N VAL A 11 -3.52 -32.68 5.89
CA VAL A 11 -4.73 -32.42 6.67
C VAL A 11 -5.83 -33.41 6.27
N ALA A 12 -6.44 -34.06 7.25
CA ALA A 12 -7.65 -34.86 7.07
C ALA A 12 -8.86 -34.08 7.57
N MET A 13 -9.96 -34.18 6.81
CA MET A 13 -11.26 -33.68 7.26
C MET A 13 -11.81 -34.53 8.39
N GLY A 14 -12.54 -33.95 9.35
CA GLY A 14 -13.14 -34.66 10.48
C GLY A 14 -14.11 -35.75 10.10
N ASN A 15 -14.71 -35.68 8.92
CA ASN A 15 -15.56 -36.73 8.32
C ASN A 15 -14.80 -37.70 7.36
N GLY A 16 -13.44 -37.58 7.27
CA GLY A 16 -12.62 -38.53 6.52
C GLY A 16 -12.58 -39.91 7.16
N SER A 17 -12.18 -40.94 6.40
CA SER A 17 -12.03 -42.31 6.90
C SER A 17 -10.93 -42.43 7.96
N SER A 18 -11.00 -43.43 8.81
CA SER A 18 -9.99 -43.68 9.84
C SER A 18 -8.59 -43.80 9.25
N SER A 19 -8.44 -44.49 8.13
CA SER A 19 -7.16 -44.67 7.44
C SER A 19 -6.53 -43.35 6.93
N VAL A 20 -7.35 -42.38 6.53
CA VAL A 20 -6.88 -41.04 6.13
C VAL A 20 -6.46 -40.24 7.35
N LYS A 21 -7.20 -40.31 8.45
CA LYS A 21 -6.90 -39.61 9.70
C LYS A 21 -5.63 -40.10 10.39
N GLU A 22 -5.34 -41.40 10.30
CA GLU A 22 -4.14 -42.03 10.87
C GLU A 22 -2.85 -41.55 10.18
N VAL A 23 -2.93 -41.21 8.90
CA VAL A 23 -1.75 -40.78 8.11
C VAL A 23 -1.58 -39.25 8.07
N ALA A 24 -2.65 -38.51 8.30
CA ALA A 24 -2.61 -37.06 8.25
C ALA A 24 -1.91 -36.47 9.48
N LYS A 25 -1.11 -35.43 9.27
CA LYS A 25 -0.42 -34.71 10.35
C LYS A 25 -1.35 -33.83 11.18
N HIS A 26 -2.49 -33.44 10.62
CA HIS A 26 -3.51 -32.65 11.31
C HIS A 26 -4.92 -33.17 10.93
N ILE A 27 -5.84 -33.18 11.89
CA ILE A 27 -7.24 -33.48 11.64
C ILE A 27 -8.05 -32.23 11.95
N THR A 28 -8.70 -31.70 10.93
CA THR A 28 -9.58 -30.52 11.08
C THR A 28 -11.04 -30.96 11.32
N ALA A 29 -11.97 -30.00 11.41
CA ALA A 29 -13.41 -30.29 11.52
C ALA A 29 -13.97 -30.93 10.25
N SER A 30 -15.22 -31.38 10.28
CA SER A 30 -15.90 -31.94 9.12
C SER A 30 -16.19 -30.85 8.06
N ASN A 31 -16.53 -31.30 6.84
CA ASN A 31 -16.96 -30.39 5.77
C ASN A 31 -18.26 -29.62 6.12
N GLN A 32 -19.09 -30.16 7.00
CA GLN A 32 -20.30 -29.48 7.50
C GLN A 32 -20.03 -28.47 8.62
N ASN A 33 -18.82 -28.49 9.18
CA ASN A 33 -18.38 -27.64 10.28
C ASN A 33 -17.16 -26.78 9.89
N ASP A 34 -17.13 -26.30 8.64
CA ASP A 34 -16.10 -25.42 8.09
C ASP A 34 -14.67 -25.95 8.22
N GLY A 35 -14.47 -27.26 8.06
CA GLY A 35 -13.18 -27.90 8.28
C GLY A 35 -12.05 -27.35 7.43
N ILE A 36 -12.30 -26.96 6.17
CA ILE A 36 -11.28 -26.33 5.32
C ILE A 36 -10.88 -24.97 5.89
N HIS A 37 -11.85 -24.14 6.25
CA HIS A 37 -11.61 -22.83 6.84
C HIS A 37 -10.77 -22.94 8.13
N LYS A 38 -11.19 -23.80 9.05
CA LYS A 38 -10.48 -24.05 10.31
C LYS A 38 -9.07 -24.60 10.13
N ALA A 39 -8.84 -25.43 9.11
CA ALA A 39 -7.49 -25.88 8.79
C ALA A 39 -6.60 -24.73 8.32
N LEU A 40 -7.12 -23.87 7.44
CA LEU A 40 -6.41 -22.72 6.92
C LEU A 40 -6.10 -21.68 8.03
N GLU A 41 -7.03 -21.50 8.98
CA GLU A 41 -6.79 -20.68 10.19
C GLU A 41 -5.70 -21.28 11.08
N TYR A 42 -5.80 -22.60 11.37
CA TYR A 42 -4.82 -23.29 12.20
C TYR A 42 -3.39 -23.19 11.67
N PHE A 43 -3.22 -23.21 10.36
CA PHE A 43 -1.91 -23.08 9.71
C PHE A 43 -1.55 -21.61 9.40
N GLY A 44 -2.33 -20.62 9.86
CA GLY A 44 -2.05 -19.22 9.63
C GLY A 44 -2.17 -18.76 8.17
N VAL A 45 -2.82 -19.58 7.32
CA VAL A 45 -3.10 -19.22 5.92
C VAL A 45 -4.28 -18.27 5.83
N LEU A 46 -5.26 -18.43 6.72
CA LEU A 46 -6.34 -17.48 6.94
C LEU A 46 -6.17 -16.89 8.34
N ALA A 47 -6.39 -15.61 8.46
CA ALA A 47 -6.53 -14.98 9.78
C ALA A 47 -7.83 -15.47 10.44
N SER A 48 -7.82 -15.63 11.78
CA SER A 48 -9.05 -15.88 12.54
C SER A 48 -10.08 -14.78 12.26
N GLU A 49 -11.38 -15.08 12.37
CA GLU A 49 -12.51 -14.17 12.05
C GLU A 49 -12.44 -12.74 12.67
N LYS A 50 -11.49 -12.51 13.58
CA LYS A 50 -11.27 -11.20 14.22
C LYS A 50 -10.33 -10.26 13.46
N VAL A 51 -9.65 -10.72 12.42
CA VAL A 51 -8.72 -9.88 11.66
C VAL A 51 -9.30 -9.62 10.26
N PHE A 52 -9.68 -8.37 10.01
CA PHE A 52 -10.05 -7.94 8.67
C PHE A 52 -8.85 -8.06 7.73
N VAL A 53 -8.91 -8.99 6.77
CA VAL A 53 -7.90 -9.15 5.72
C VAL A 53 -8.38 -8.41 4.48
N SER A 54 -7.74 -7.31 4.18
CA SER A 54 -8.02 -6.57 2.96
C SER A 54 -7.66 -7.39 1.72
N ARG A 55 -8.52 -7.34 0.69
CA ARG A 55 -8.22 -7.87 -0.65
C ARG A 55 -7.55 -6.83 -1.55
N ASP A 56 -7.41 -5.60 -1.08
CA ASP A 56 -6.74 -4.53 -1.81
C ASP A 56 -5.24 -4.81 -1.87
N TYR A 57 -4.77 -5.11 -3.08
CA TYR A 57 -3.37 -5.44 -3.35
C TYR A 57 -2.43 -4.29 -2.97
N HIS A 58 -2.77 -3.06 -3.34
CA HIS A 58 -1.93 -1.89 -3.07
C HIS A 58 -1.87 -1.58 -1.58
N PHE A 59 -3.01 -1.64 -0.89
CA PHE A 59 -3.08 -1.47 0.55
C PHE A 59 -2.19 -2.49 1.29
N ASN A 60 -2.27 -3.77 0.92
CA ASN A 60 -1.47 -4.82 1.56
C ASN A 60 0.04 -4.62 1.33
N LYS A 61 0.46 -4.15 0.16
CA LYS A 61 1.86 -3.80 -0.12
C LYS A 61 2.34 -2.65 0.77
N VAL A 62 1.54 -1.59 0.91
CA VAL A 62 1.86 -0.45 1.78
C VAL A 62 1.83 -0.86 3.25
N LYS A 63 0.91 -1.71 3.67
CA LYS A 63 0.86 -2.29 5.03
C LYS A 63 2.15 -3.05 5.34
N THR A 64 2.62 -3.91 4.42
CA THR A 64 3.90 -4.62 4.58
C THR A 64 5.07 -3.65 4.71
N PHE A 65 5.10 -2.61 3.89
CA PHE A 65 6.13 -1.57 3.99
C PHE A 65 6.15 -0.93 5.38
N HIS A 66 5.01 -0.47 5.90
CA HIS A 66 4.94 0.15 7.22
C HIS A 66 5.32 -0.82 8.34
N HIS A 67 4.90 -2.07 8.26
CA HIS A 67 5.27 -3.08 9.25
C HIS A 67 6.79 -3.31 9.30
N MET A 68 7.46 -3.30 8.14
CA MET A 68 8.91 -3.54 8.07
C MET A 68 9.76 -2.30 8.36
N MET A 69 9.23 -1.09 8.09
CA MET A 69 10.00 0.14 8.22
C MET A 69 9.92 0.74 9.62
N ASP A 70 8.74 0.82 10.20
CA ASP A 70 8.53 1.59 11.43
C ASP A 70 7.57 0.93 12.45
N ASP A 71 7.05 -0.25 12.11
CA ASP A 71 6.11 -1.04 12.93
C ASP A 71 4.91 -0.23 13.49
N ARG A 72 4.48 0.80 12.76
CA ARG A 72 3.38 1.69 13.12
C ARG A 72 2.06 1.29 12.48
N THR A 73 1.82 -0.01 12.34
CA THR A 73 0.53 -0.53 11.88
C THR A 73 -0.47 -0.57 13.02
N GLN A 74 -1.73 -0.20 12.73
CA GLN A 74 -2.81 -0.26 13.70
C GLN A 74 -3.66 -1.51 13.46
N GLU A 75 -4.07 -2.16 14.54
CA GLU A 75 -4.96 -3.32 14.48
C GLU A 75 -6.44 -2.88 14.36
N GLU A 76 -6.77 -1.73 14.93
CA GLU A 76 -8.12 -1.17 14.91
C GLU A 76 -8.15 0.19 14.21
N PRO A 77 -9.25 0.54 13.52
CA PRO A 77 -9.39 1.86 12.91
C PRO A 77 -9.40 2.98 13.97
N ILE A 78 -8.43 3.87 13.87
CA ILE A 78 -8.32 5.06 14.73
C ILE A 78 -8.17 6.33 13.92
N ALA A 79 -8.72 7.43 14.42
CA ALA A 79 -8.54 8.74 13.81
C ALA A 79 -7.16 9.32 14.17
N TRP A 80 -6.46 9.87 13.19
CA TRP A 80 -5.28 10.68 13.41
C TRP A 80 -5.60 11.89 14.31
N ASP A 81 -4.62 12.30 15.09
CA ASP A 81 -4.61 13.67 15.64
C ASP A 81 -4.24 14.70 14.56
N LEU A 82 -4.33 15.97 14.90
CA LEU A 82 -4.07 17.05 13.94
C LEU A 82 -2.61 17.06 13.48
N GLU A 83 -1.67 16.82 14.39
CA GLU A 83 -0.23 16.81 14.10
C GLU A 83 0.11 15.69 13.10
N GLY A 84 -0.32 14.46 13.40
CA GLY A 84 -0.11 13.30 12.53
C GLY A 84 -0.78 13.45 11.16
N ALA A 85 -2.02 13.96 11.14
CA ALA A 85 -2.74 14.22 9.89
C ALA A 85 -2.03 15.27 9.03
N THR A 86 -1.56 16.37 9.63
CA THR A 86 -0.82 17.44 8.95
C THR A 86 0.52 16.93 8.41
N HIS A 87 1.26 16.16 9.20
CA HIS A 87 2.51 15.54 8.77
C HIS A 87 2.30 14.61 7.57
N ARG A 88 1.26 13.77 7.60
CA ARG A 88 0.91 12.88 6.48
C ARG A 88 0.41 13.63 5.24
N ALA A 89 -0.25 14.77 5.41
CA ALA A 89 -0.63 15.65 4.31
C ALA A 89 0.60 16.26 3.63
N GLY A 90 1.61 16.65 4.42
CA GLY A 90 2.87 17.22 3.93
C GLY A 90 3.57 16.32 2.90
N PHE A 91 3.64 15.01 3.13
CA PHE A 91 4.20 14.07 2.13
C PHE A 91 3.43 14.09 0.81
N LYS A 92 2.10 14.17 0.87
CA LYS A 92 1.29 14.23 -0.37
C LYS A 92 1.48 15.54 -1.12
N ILE A 93 1.69 16.64 -0.40
CA ILE A 93 2.00 17.95 -1.00
C ILE A 93 3.35 17.90 -1.72
N GLU A 94 4.38 17.25 -1.14
CA GLU A 94 5.68 17.06 -1.77
C GLU A 94 5.51 16.37 -3.15
N GLU A 95 4.76 15.26 -3.21
CA GLU A 95 4.49 14.53 -4.45
C GLU A 95 3.66 15.35 -5.46
N LEU A 96 2.73 16.19 -5.00
CA LEU A 96 1.98 17.09 -5.87
C LEU A 96 2.88 18.18 -6.48
N VAL A 97 3.85 18.69 -5.74
CA VAL A 97 4.83 19.65 -6.25
C VAL A 97 5.76 18.99 -7.26
N GLU A 98 6.20 17.75 -7.01
CA GLU A 98 6.98 16.97 -7.98
C GLU A 98 6.18 16.70 -9.27
N PHE A 99 4.88 16.40 -9.15
CA PHE A 99 4.00 16.19 -10.29
C PHE A 99 3.90 17.44 -11.19
N VAL A 100 3.66 18.61 -10.64
CA VAL A 100 3.61 19.86 -11.44
C VAL A 100 5.00 20.27 -11.96
N ARG A 101 6.07 19.95 -11.22
CA ARG A 101 7.44 20.12 -11.71
C ARG A 101 7.70 19.30 -12.96
N ALA A 102 7.28 18.04 -12.96
CA ALA A 102 7.43 17.13 -14.10
C ALA A 102 6.58 17.56 -15.32
N ALA A 103 5.54 18.34 -15.13
CA ALA A 103 4.70 18.90 -16.19
C ALA A 103 5.19 20.25 -16.73
N SER A 104 6.15 20.92 -16.04
CA SER A 104 6.64 22.25 -16.40
C SER A 104 7.79 22.18 -17.40
N ASN A 105 7.81 23.08 -18.38
CA ASN A 105 8.87 23.18 -19.39
C ASN A 105 9.96 24.19 -18.98
N SER A 106 9.70 25.08 -18.01
CA SER A 106 10.65 26.07 -17.53
C SER A 106 10.53 26.30 -16.02
N GLU A 107 11.49 27.02 -15.44
CA GLU A 107 11.43 27.41 -14.04
C GLU A 107 10.29 28.39 -13.77
N GLU A 108 10.01 29.28 -14.69
CA GLU A 108 8.94 30.28 -14.59
C GLU A 108 7.55 29.57 -14.57
N GLU A 109 7.34 28.59 -15.45
CA GLU A 109 6.12 27.77 -15.45
C GLU A 109 5.95 27.02 -14.14
N PHE A 110 7.02 26.43 -13.62
CA PHE A 110 6.98 25.74 -12.35
C PHE A 110 6.63 26.68 -11.20
N GLN A 111 7.27 27.86 -11.11
CA GLN A 111 6.98 28.83 -10.06
C GLN A 111 5.54 29.33 -10.14
N GLN A 112 5.01 29.52 -11.34
CA GLN A 112 3.59 29.89 -11.52
C GLN A 112 2.68 28.75 -11.04
N ALA A 113 2.96 27.50 -11.39
CA ALA A 113 2.18 26.34 -10.94
C ALA A 113 2.19 26.21 -9.40
N VAL A 114 3.32 26.46 -8.74
CA VAL A 114 3.41 26.48 -7.28
C VAL A 114 2.53 27.60 -6.68
N GLN A 115 2.52 28.79 -7.28
CA GLN A 115 1.61 29.87 -6.84
C GLN A 115 0.14 29.49 -6.99
N ASP A 116 -0.21 28.83 -8.09
CA ASP A 116 -1.57 28.36 -8.34
C ASP A 116 -2.00 27.29 -7.31
N LEU A 117 -1.08 26.39 -6.90
CA LEU A 117 -1.31 25.43 -5.82
C LEU A 117 -1.55 26.13 -4.47
N HIS A 118 -0.79 27.19 -4.14
CA HIS A 118 -1.02 27.99 -2.93
C HIS A 118 -2.43 28.61 -2.94
N GLN A 119 -2.83 29.21 -4.07
CA GLN A 119 -4.17 29.79 -4.20
C GLN A 119 -5.28 28.72 -4.11
N ALA A 120 -5.04 27.52 -4.66
CA ALA A 120 -5.99 26.42 -4.55
C ALA A 120 -6.14 25.94 -3.10
N LEU A 121 -5.03 25.88 -2.34
CA LEU A 121 -5.04 25.55 -0.91
C LEU A 121 -5.85 26.58 -0.11
N ASP A 122 -5.61 27.88 -0.32
CA ASP A 122 -6.34 28.95 0.37
C ASP A 122 -7.85 28.89 0.11
N LYS A 123 -8.24 28.69 -1.15
CA LYS A 123 -9.65 28.53 -1.55
C LYS A 123 -10.27 27.30 -0.93
N ALA A 124 -9.54 26.18 -0.89
CA ALA A 124 -10.02 24.95 -0.27
C ALA A 124 -10.20 25.13 1.25
N ALA A 125 -9.25 25.76 1.92
CA ALA A 125 -9.33 26.05 3.35
C ALA A 125 -10.54 26.96 3.67
N GLU A 126 -10.76 28.02 2.90
CA GLU A 126 -11.93 28.89 3.05
C GLU A 126 -13.24 28.13 2.86
N LYS A 127 -13.34 27.30 1.80
CA LYS A 127 -14.52 26.49 1.53
C LYS A 127 -14.83 25.54 2.66
N VAL A 128 -13.82 24.77 3.12
CA VAL A 128 -13.98 23.77 4.17
C VAL A 128 -14.35 24.42 5.50
N SER A 129 -13.71 25.54 5.87
CA SER A 129 -14.02 26.28 7.11
C SER A 129 -15.47 26.79 7.17
N LYS A 130 -16.09 27.09 6.02
CA LYS A 130 -17.48 27.54 5.94
C LYS A 130 -18.51 26.38 5.95
N SER A 131 -18.12 25.21 5.48
CA SER A 131 -19.05 24.10 5.23
C SER A 131 -18.94 22.96 6.24
N THR A 132 -17.82 22.84 6.94
CA THR A 132 -17.55 21.70 7.81
C THR A 132 -17.16 22.18 9.21
N PRO A 133 -17.89 21.78 10.27
CA PRO A 133 -17.49 22.05 11.65
C PRO A 133 -16.12 21.44 11.97
N ALA A 134 -15.33 22.13 12.78
CA ALA A 134 -14.03 21.64 13.25
C ALA A 134 -14.25 20.53 14.29
N GLU A 135 -14.42 19.32 13.82
CA GLU A 135 -14.63 18.13 14.66
C GLU A 135 -13.72 16.99 14.22
N LYS A 136 -13.07 16.34 15.20
CA LYS A 136 -12.25 15.16 14.92
C LYS A 136 -13.15 13.99 14.52
N SER A 137 -13.04 13.54 13.28
CA SER A 137 -13.88 12.49 12.73
C SER A 137 -13.06 11.48 11.93
N LEU A 138 -13.09 10.21 12.35
CA LEU A 138 -12.49 9.12 11.58
C LEU A 138 -13.15 8.99 10.20
N VAL A 139 -14.48 9.11 10.14
CA VAL A 139 -15.23 9.02 8.89
C VAL A 139 -14.79 10.11 7.91
N GLY A 140 -14.73 11.37 8.38
CA GLY A 140 -14.31 12.49 7.53
C GLY A 140 -12.85 12.37 7.05
N GLN A 141 -11.95 11.83 7.90
CA GLN A 141 -10.57 11.59 7.49
C GLN A 141 -10.46 10.48 6.42
N VAL A 142 -11.21 9.41 6.59
CA VAL A 142 -11.21 8.29 5.63
C VAL A 142 -11.82 8.73 4.31
N ASP A 143 -12.93 9.45 4.32
CA ASP A 143 -13.59 10.00 3.13
C ASP A 143 -12.62 10.87 2.31
N ALA A 144 -11.99 11.85 2.95
CA ALA A 144 -11.01 12.73 2.30
C ALA A 144 -9.80 11.96 1.71
N LEU A 145 -9.33 10.89 2.39
CA LEU A 145 -8.24 10.07 1.88
C LEU A 145 -8.66 9.22 0.67
N ILE A 146 -9.89 8.70 0.68
CA ILE A 146 -10.44 7.94 -0.45
C ILE A 146 -10.65 8.88 -1.65
N ASP A 147 -11.17 10.09 -1.46
CA ASP A 147 -11.30 11.08 -2.52
C ASP A 147 -9.94 11.44 -3.12
N THR A 148 -8.90 11.60 -2.28
CA THR A 148 -7.52 11.85 -2.76
C THR A 148 -7.03 10.70 -3.63
N LEU A 149 -7.28 9.45 -3.23
CA LEU A 149 -6.92 8.27 -4.01
C LEU A 149 -7.71 8.21 -5.31
N TYR A 150 -9.01 8.51 -5.27
CA TYR A 150 -9.89 8.52 -6.44
C TYR A 150 -9.41 9.54 -7.49
N PHE A 151 -9.07 10.77 -7.08
CA PHE A 151 -8.50 11.78 -7.98
C PHE A 151 -7.13 11.37 -8.54
N THR A 152 -6.30 10.68 -7.75
CA THR A 152 -5.03 10.14 -8.23
C THR A 152 -5.24 9.09 -9.32
N TYR A 153 -6.15 8.14 -9.11
CA TYR A 153 -6.53 7.18 -10.17
C TYR A 153 -7.15 7.86 -11.37
N GLY A 154 -7.99 8.88 -11.15
CA GLY A 154 -8.54 9.71 -12.23
C GLY A 154 -7.46 10.35 -13.11
N SER A 155 -6.37 10.82 -12.50
CA SER A 155 -5.23 11.36 -13.25
C SER A 155 -4.57 10.30 -14.13
N PHE A 156 -4.37 9.07 -13.64
CA PHE A 156 -3.85 7.97 -14.46
C PHE A 156 -4.79 7.63 -15.63
N VAL A 157 -6.10 7.60 -15.40
CA VAL A 157 -7.10 7.38 -16.46
C VAL A 157 -7.01 8.45 -17.54
N LEU A 158 -6.90 9.73 -17.14
CA LEU A 158 -6.79 10.86 -18.08
C LEU A 158 -5.45 10.86 -18.84
N MET A 159 -4.40 10.28 -18.27
CA MET A 159 -3.11 10.08 -18.94
C MET A 159 -3.09 8.82 -19.81
N GLY A 160 -4.09 7.95 -19.73
CA GLY A 160 -4.12 6.65 -20.42
C GLY A 160 -3.10 5.65 -19.89
N VAL A 161 -2.68 5.78 -18.61
CA VAL A 161 -1.66 4.93 -17.98
C VAL A 161 -2.30 3.96 -17.01
N ASP A 162 -1.98 2.67 -17.15
CA ASP A 162 -2.31 1.65 -16.15
C ASP A 162 -1.24 1.66 -15.03
N PRO A 163 -1.61 2.02 -13.78
CA PRO A 163 -0.66 2.15 -12.70
C PRO A 163 -0.25 0.83 -12.03
N GLU A 164 -0.91 -0.31 -12.28
CA GLU A 164 -0.73 -1.54 -11.50
C GLU A 164 0.73 -1.99 -11.43
N ARG A 165 1.37 -2.18 -12.59
CA ARG A 165 2.78 -2.59 -12.65
C ARG A 165 3.75 -1.49 -12.20
N ILE A 166 3.39 -0.24 -12.44
CA ILE A 166 4.18 0.91 -12.01
C ILE A 166 4.18 1.01 -10.48
N PHE A 167 3.04 0.76 -9.85
CA PHE A 167 2.96 0.70 -8.38
C PHE A 167 3.89 -0.36 -7.81
N GLU A 168 3.95 -1.56 -8.40
CA GLU A 168 4.88 -2.60 -7.96
C GLU A 168 6.35 -2.16 -8.09
N ILE A 169 6.71 -1.50 -9.19
CA ILE A 169 8.07 -0.96 -9.39
C ILE A 169 8.43 0.02 -8.27
N VAL A 170 7.54 0.97 -7.96
CA VAL A 170 7.73 1.95 -6.89
C VAL A 170 7.75 1.29 -5.51
N HIS A 171 6.90 0.28 -5.28
CA HIS A 171 6.91 -0.50 -4.04
C HIS A 171 8.25 -1.20 -3.83
N GLN A 172 8.81 -1.85 -4.85
CA GLN A 172 10.13 -2.49 -4.76
C GLN A 172 11.24 -1.47 -4.49
N ALA A 173 11.18 -0.28 -5.08
CA ALA A 173 12.11 0.81 -4.78
C ALA A 173 12.02 1.25 -3.31
N ASN A 174 10.81 1.32 -2.75
CA ASN A 174 10.60 1.62 -1.35
C ASN A 174 11.11 0.50 -0.42
N MET A 175 10.84 -0.76 -0.75
CA MET A 175 11.37 -1.91 0.00
C MET A 175 12.90 -1.98 -0.03
N GLY A 176 13.53 -1.50 -1.11
CA GLY A 176 14.98 -1.38 -1.23
C GLY A 176 15.63 -0.37 -0.28
N LYS A 177 14.85 0.39 0.51
CA LYS A 177 15.35 1.28 1.57
C LYS A 177 15.74 0.55 2.86
N ILE A 178 15.50 -0.76 2.94
CA ILE A 178 16.01 -1.60 4.02
C ILE A 178 17.53 -1.74 3.84
N PHE A 179 18.27 -1.46 4.91
CA PHE A 179 19.72 -1.58 4.92
C PHE A 179 20.15 -3.06 5.00
N PRO A 180 21.44 -3.37 4.71
CA PRO A 180 21.95 -4.75 4.79
C PRO A 180 21.82 -5.42 6.15
N ASP A 181 21.65 -4.65 7.22
CA ASP A 181 21.37 -5.15 8.58
C ASP A 181 19.90 -5.57 8.79
N GLY A 182 19.07 -5.49 7.74
CA GLY A 182 17.66 -5.86 7.77
C GLY A 182 16.75 -4.79 8.38
N LYS A 183 17.23 -3.56 8.61
CA LYS A 183 16.48 -2.49 9.27
C LYS A 183 16.35 -1.25 8.40
N ALA A 184 15.31 -0.47 8.65
CA ALA A 184 15.21 0.89 8.17
C ALA A 184 16.05 1.82 9.03
N HIS A 185 16.77 2.76 8.40
CA HIS A 185 17.50 3.83 9.09
C HIS A 185 16.80 5.16 8.81
N PHE A 186 16.78 6.05 9.79
CA PHE A 186 16.07 7.32 9.71
C PHE A 186 17.03 8.48 9.90
N ASP A 187 16.78 9.55 9.18
CA ASP A 187 17.43 10.82 9.42
C ASP A 187 17.07 11.34 10.83
N PRO A 188 18.04 11.72 11.66
CA PRO A 188 17.79 12.07 13.06
C PRO A 188 17.02 13.41 13.23
N VAL A 189 16.96 14.24 12.19
CA VAL A 189 16.31 15.56 12.23
C VAL A 189 14.95 15.54 11.54
N THR A 190 14.92 14.99 10.31
CA THR A 190 13.72 15.00 9.47
C THR A 190 12.85 13.75 9.65
N HIS A 191 13.37 12.73 10.31
CA HIS A 191 12.76 11.40 10.44
C HIS A 191 12.38 10.73 9.10
N LYS A 192 12.96 11.21 7.99
CA LYS A 192 12.81 10.54 6.68
C LYS A 192 13.62 9.25 6.66
N ILE A 193 13.07 8.21 6.00
CA ILE A 193 13.77 6.94 5.79
C ILE A 193 14.97 7.21 4.88
N LEU A 194 16.15 6.81 5.32
CA LEU A 194 17.40 6.91 4.55
C LEU A 194 17.43 5.83 3.46
N LYS A 195 18.25 6.08 2.44
CA LYS A 195 18.51 5.15 1.36
C LYS A 195 19.92 4.58 1.52
N PRO A 196 20.15 3.25 1.39
CA PRO A 196 21.50 2.69 1.34
C PRO A 196 22.31 3.27 0.18
N ASP A 197 23.64 3.31 0.29
CA ASP A 197 24.54 3.94 -0.71
C ASP A 197 24.31 3.44 -2.14
N ASN A 198 24.02 2.16 -2.30
CA ASN A 198 23.78 1.52 -3.60
C ASN A 198 22.32 1.55 -4.05
N TRP A 199 21.45 2.24 -3.31
CA TRP A 199 20.01 2.25 -3.58
C TRP A 199 19.68 2.81 -4.96
N LYS A 200 20.31 3.94 -5.33
CA LYS A 200 20.06 4.59 -6.62
C LYS A 200 20.38 3.68 -7.80
N GLU A 201 21.45 2.93 -7.70
CA GLU A 201 21.89 2.01 -8.76
C GLU A 201 20.96 0.79 -8.90
N LYS A 202 20.49 0.25 -7.75
CA LYS A 202 19.73 -1.00 -7.74
C LYS A 202 18.23 -0.83 -7.78
N TYR A 203 17.73 0.26 -7.21
CA TYR A 203 16.30 0.39 -6.88
C TYR A 203 15.65 1.67 -7.39
N ALA A 204 16.40 2.61 -8.03
CA ALA A 204 15.78 3.79 -8.62
C ALA A 204 14.69 3.37 -9.61
N PRO A 205 13.42 3.80 -9.42
CA PRO A 205 12.30 3.26 -10.18
C PRO A 205 12.19 3.81 -11.60
N GLU A 206 12.77 4.98 -11.88
CA GLU A 206 12.55 5.75 -13.10
C GLU A 206 12.86 4.97 -14.40
N PRO A 207 13.98 4.20 -14.49
CA PRO A 207 14.26 3.43 -15.70
C PRO A 207 13.22 2.33 -15.95
N ALA A 208 12.74 1.69 -14.88
CA ALA A 208 11.74 0.62 -14.97
C ALA A 208 10.34 1.19 -15.30
N ILE A 209 9.97 2.34 -14.72
CA ILE A 209 8.74 3.08 -15.05
C ILE A 209 8.75 3.46 -16.53
N LYS A 210 9.84 4.05 -17.02
CA LYS A 210 9.98 4.40 -18.45
C LYS A 210 9.72 3.20 -19.35
N LYS A 211 10.37 2.07 -19.06
CA LYS A 211 10.20 0.84 -19.83
C LYS A 211 8.76 0.33 -19.81
N GLU A 212 8.08 0.42 -18.68
CA GLU A 212 6.69 -0.01 -18.57
C GLU A 212 5.75 0.92 -19.35
N ILE A 213 5.96 2.24 -19.29
CA ILE A 213 5.20 3.20 -20.09
C ILE A 213 5.40 2.95 -21.59
N GLU A 214 6.63 2.73 -22.05
CA GLU A 214 6.92 2.38 -23.44
C GLU A 214 6.22 1.08 -23.87
N ARG A 215 6.13 0.10 -22.96
CA ARG A 215 5.37 -1.15 -23.21
C ARG A 215 3.88 -0.88 -23.39
N GLN A 216 3.30 -0.02 -22.55
CA GLN A 216 1.89 0.36 -22.66
C GLN A 216 1.63 1.11 -23.98
N ILE A 217 2.44 2.10 -24.34
CA ILE A 217 2.31 2.84 -25.61
C ILE A 217 2.31 1.87 -26.81
N LYS A 218 3.28 0.96 -26.87
CA LYS A 218 3.35 -0.04 -27.95
C LYS A 218 2.15 -0.98 -28.04
N ALA A 219 1.42 -1.18 -26.95
CA ALA A 219 0.22 -2.01 -26.95
C ALA A 219 -0.96 -1.34 -27.69
N TYR A 220 -0.97 -0.02 -27.77
CA TYR A 220 -1.99 0.76 -28.49
C TYR A 220 -1.63 1.05 -29.95
N GLU A 221 -0.39 0.81 -30.39
CA GLU A 221 0.05 0.98 -31.79
C GLU A 221 -0.30 -0.23 -32.69
N ARG A 222 -0.97 -1.25 -32.13
CA ARG A 222 -1.43 -2.47 -32.83
C ARG A 222 -2.91 -2.40 -33.13
#